data_14b46759388a4763d731fa74e7eb5548
#
_entry.id   14b46759388a4763d731fa74e7eb5548
#
_cell.length_a   1.000
_cell.length_b   1.000
_cell.length_c   1.000
_cell.angle_alpha   90.00
_cell.angle_beta   90.00
_cell.angle_gamma   90.00
#
_symmetry.space_group_name_H-M   'P 1'
#
loop_
_entity.id
_entity.type
_entity.pdbx_description
1 polymer ?
#
loop_
_entity_poly.entity_id
_entity_poly.type
_entity_poly.pdbx_seq_one_letter_code
_entity_poly.pdbx_strand_id
1 'polypeptide(L)'
;KEFSTGMRARLNMIAALSHGARLLILDEPTSGLDVIARNELLDIIREYVQDDCSVLISSHISGDLEGICDDLYMIHDGEIVFHDDTDVLLDEYGMLKLTNEQYAGIDKINIRYILKCDYGYDCLTDNRQFYVDNYPDVVVEKGCIDSFLNIVEKGERV
;
A
#
# COMPACT_ATOMS: atom_id res chain seq x y z
N LYS A 1 -2.68 22.85 30.73
CA LYS A 1 -3.47 22.37 29.59
C LYS A 1 -2.71 21.20 29.00
N GLU A 2 -3.37 20.07 28.84
CA GLU A 2 -2.77 18.92 28.17
C GLU A 2 -2.81 19.15 26.65
N PHE A 3 -1.76 18.71 25.94
CA PHE A 3 -1.71 18.73 24.48
C PHE A 3 -2.71 17.70 23.92
N SER A 4 -3.41 18.06 22.82
CA SER A 4 -4.16 17.08 22.06
C SER A 4 -3.21 16.06 21.41
N THR A 5 -3.74 14.90 20.98
CA THR A 5 -2.95 13.89 20.28
C THR A 5 -2.24 14.47 19.05
N GLY A 6 -2.94 15.24 18.23
CA GLY A 6 -2.37 15.93 17.07
C GLY A 6 -1.28 16.94 17.43
N MET A 7 -1.45 17.70 18.50
CA MET A 7 -0.41 18.64 18.98
C MET A 7 0.85 17.91 19.45
N ARG A 8 0.70 16.75 20.10
CA ARG A 8 1.85 15.92 20.52
C ARG A 8 2.57 15.35 19.31
N ALA A 9 1.84 14.82 18.31
CA ALA A 9 2.42 14.29 17.09
C ALA A 9 3.24 15.34 16.34
N ARG A 10 2.68 16.55 16.17
CA ARG A 10 3.40 17.69 15.55
C ARG A 10 4.64 18.08 16.34
N LEU A 11 4.57 18.14 17.66
CA LEU A 11 5.72 18.49 18.50
C LEU A 11 6.83 17.44 18.37
N ASN A 12 6.48 16.15 18.39
CA ASN A 12 7.42 15.07 18.19
C ASN A 12 8.09 15.13 16.82
N MET A 13 7.30 15.40 15.77
CA MET A 13 7.82 15.56 14.42
C MET A 13 8.78 16.75 14.32
N ILE A 14 8.41 17.93 14.84
CA ILE A 14 9.29 19.10 14.86
C ILE A 14 10.58 18.79 15.62
N ALA A 15 10.51 18.10 16.74
CA ALA A 15 11.70 17.69 17.48
C ALA A 15 12.59 16.72 16.69
N ALA A 16 12.00 15.75 15.98
CA ALA A 16 12.76 14.81 15.14
C ALA A 16 13.45 15.54 13.96
N LEU A 17 12.75 16.46 13.31
CA LEU A 17 13.27 17.23 12.17
C LEU A 17 14.32 18.27 12.56
N SER A 18 14.27 18.80 13.79
CA SER A 18 15.17 19.88 14.25
C SER A 18 16.65 19.49 14.29
N HIS A 19 16.98 18.20 14.21
CA HIS A 19 18.34 17.69 14.26
C HIS A 19 19.05 17.61 12.90
N GLY A 20 18.36 17.93 11.79
CA GLY A 20 18.91 17.82 10.44
C GLY A 20 19.33 16.38 10.09
N ALA A 21 18.56 15.40 10.55
CA ALA A 21 18.82 13.98 10.28
C ALA A 21 18.68 13.69 8.78
N ARG A 22 19.57 12.88 8.22
CA ARG A 22 19.47 12.42 6.82
C ARG A 22 18.56 11.19 6.66
N LEU A 23 18.25 10.52 7.74
CA LEU A 23 17.30 9.40 7.81
C LEU A 23 16.34 9.63 8.97
N LEU A 24 15.05 9.63 8.66
CA LEU A 24 13.96 9.70 9.61
C LEU A 24 13.28 8.32 9.68
N ILE A 25 13.12 7.78 10.88
CA ILE A 25 12.42 6.51 11.11
C ILE A 25 11.15 6.81 11.90
N LEU A 26 9.99 6.51 11.32
CA LEU A 26 8.68 6.82 11.86
C LEU A 26 7.87 5.52 11.99
N ASP A 27 7.46 5.23 13.21
CA ASP A 27 6.60 4.10 13.51
C ASP A 27 5.18 4.60 13.76
N GLU A 28 4.24 4.24 12.86
CA GLU A 28 2.82 4.62 12.92
C GLU A 28 2.57 6.11 13.23
N PRO A 29 3.21 7.07 12.52
CA PRO A 29 3.22 8.47 12.92
C PRO A 29 1.84 9.14 12.85
N THR A 30 0.92 8.62 12.06
CA THR A 30 -0.44 9.16 11.84
C THR A 30 -1.50 8.47 12.71
N SER A 31 -1.12 7.43 13.46
CA SER A 31 -2.06 6.65 14.26
C SER A 31 -2.78 7.52 15.31
N GLY A 32 -4.11 7.38 15.36
CA GLY A 32 -4.96 8.14 16.31
C GLY A 32 -5.10 9.63 16.01
N LEU A 33 -4.66 10.10 14.85
CA LEU A 33 -4.90 11.47 14.40
C LEU A 33 -6.24 11.59 13.67
N ASP A 34 -6.89 12.74 13.80
CA ASP A 34 -7.98 13.12 12.91
C ASP A 34 -7.46 13.42 11.49
N VAL A 35 -8.36 13.47 10.51
CA VAL A 35 -8.00 13.62 9.08
C VAL A 35 -7.18 14.89 8.82
N ILE A 36 -7.45 15.98 9.53
CA ILE A 36 -6.77 17.27 9.32
C ILE A 36 -5.33 17.16 9.83
N ALA A 37 -5.16 16.74 11.09
CA ALA A 37 -3.84 16.58 11.70
C ALA A 37 -2.97 15.56 10.97
N ARG A 38 -3.60 14.49 10.44
CA ARG A 38 -2.95 13.47 9.62
C ARG A 38 -2.40 14.07 8.31
N ASN A 39 -3.22 14.76 7.54
CA ASN A 39 -2.80 15.37 6.28
C ASN A 39 -1.67 16.38 6.49
N GLU A 40 -1.77 17.24 7.50
CA GLU A 40 -0.71 18.19 7.83
C GLU A 40 0.60 17.50 8.21
N LEU A 41 0.55 16.33 8.88
CA LEU A 41 1.74 15.57 9.21
C LEU A 41 2.37 14.94 7.96
N LEU A 42 1.56 14.39 7.07
CA LEU A 42 2.03 13.82 5.79
C LEU A 42 2.64 14.91 4.89
N ASP A 43 2.09 16.12 4.88
CA ASP A 43 2.67 17.25 4.14
C ASP A 43 4.06 17.63 4.67
N ILE A 44 4.23 17.66 5.99
CA ILE A 44 5.55 17.90 6.61
C ILE A 44 6.56 16.81 6.20
N ILE A 45 6.13 15.53 6.15
CA ILE A 45 7.01 14.44 5.72
C ILE A 45 7.40 14.59 4.24
N ARG A 46 6.46 14.95 3.35
CA ARG A 46 6.71 15.20 1.92
C ARG A 46 7.72 16.33 1.71
N GLU A 47 7.57 17.42 2.44
CA GLU A 47 8.52 18.53 2.38
C GLU A 47 9.93 18.09 2.81
N TYR A 48 10.02 17.28 3.85
CA TYR A 48 11.30 16.79 4.37
C TYR A 48 12.06 15.90 3.39
N VAL A 49 11.38 15.03 2.65
CA VAL A 49 11.99 14.12 1.67
C VAL A 49 12.64 14.88 0.51
N GLN A 50 12.17 16.09 0.17
CA GLN A 50 12.72 16.89 -0.92
C GLN A 50 14.14 17.40 -0.69
N ASP A 51 14.67 17.34 0.55
CA ASP A 51 15.97 17.89 0.95
C ASP A 51 17.10 16.84 1.03
N ASP A 52 17.18 15.87 0.12
CA ASP A 52 18.16 14.76 0.14
C ASP A 52 18.08 13.89 1.43
N CYS A 53 16.94 13.84 2.04
CA CYS A 53 16.66 13.05 3.22
C CYS A 53 15.85 11.81 2.87
N SER A 54 16.05 10.71 3.62
CA SER A 54 15.28 9.48 3.49
C SER A 54 14.34 9.29 4.67
N VAL A 55 13.17 8.74 4.41
CA VAL A 55 12.20 8.39 5.45
C VAL A 55 11.87 6.91 5.37
N LEU A 56 11.98 6.21 6.47
CA LEU A 56 11.43 4.88 6.68
C LEU A 56 10.19 5.01 7.56
N ILE A 57 9.04 4.67 7.01
CA ILE A 57 7.75 4.81 7.69
C ILE A 57 7.04 3.46 7.78
N SER A 58 6.52 3.13 8.96
CA SER A 58 5.53 2.06 9.11
C SER A 58 4.13 2.64 9.20
N SER A 59 3.15 2.01 8.57
CA SER A 59 1.74 2.35 8.72
C SER A 59 0.84 1.15 8.38
N HIS A 60 -0.28 1.03 9.08
CA HIS A 60 -1.38 0.14 8.72
C HIS A 60 -2.47 0.89 7.93
N ILE A 61 -2.26 2.16 7.61
CA ILE A 61 -3.17 3.01 6.84
C ILE A 61 -2.57 3.18 5.44
N SER A 62 -3.03 2.36 4.51
CA SER A 62 -2.55 2.29 3.13
C SER A 62 -2.57 3.63 2.40
N GLY A 63 -3.63 4.41 2.56
CA GLY A 63 -3.75 5.72 1.93
C GLY A 63 -2.68 6.73 2.36
N ASP A 64 -1.99 6.53 3.50
CA ASP A 64 -0.85 7.35 3.88
C ASP A 64 0.38 7.03 3.03
N LEU A 65 0.57 5.73 2.73
CA LEU A 65 1.72 5.23 2.02
C LEU A 65 1.64 5.52 0.52
N GLU A 66 0.47 5.36 -0.09
CA GLU A 66 0.25 5.62 -1.54
C GLU A 66 0.66 7.02 -1.98
N GLY A 67 0.63 7.98 -1.07
CA GLY A 67 0.92 9.39 -1.40
C GLY A 67 2.32 9.87 -1.04
N ILE A 68 3.14 9.07 -0.35
CA ILE A 68 4.44 9.53 0.17
C ILE A 68 5.60 8.54 0.00
N CYS A 69 5.31 7.26 -0.30
CA CYS A 69 6.34 6.23 -0.41
C CYS A 69 6.72 5.97 -1.86
N ASP A 70 8.03 5.94 -2.15
CA ASP A 70 8.57 5.50 -3.43
C ASP A 70 8.59 3.96 -3.49
N ASP A 71 9.04 3.31 -2.41
CA ASP A 71 9.14 1.85 -2.26
C ASP A 71 8.20 1.34 -1.17
N LEU A 72 7.53 0.24 -1.43
CA LEU A 72 6.64 -0.44 -0.48
C LEU A 72 7.13 -1.83 -0.11
N TYR A 73 7.25 -2.09 1.19
CA TYR A 73 7.55 -3.40 1.76
C TYR A 73 6.37 -3.89 2.57
N MET A 74 5.86 -5.07 2.25
CA MET A 74 4.81 -5.71 3.04
C MET A 74 5.40 -6.81 3.91
N ILE A 75 5.16 -6.71 5.22
CA ILE A 75 5.62 -7.68 6.21
C ILE A 75 4.40 -8.46 6.73
N HIS A 76 4.48 -9.78 6.66
CA HIS A 76 3.49 -10.70 7.22
C HIS A 76 4.21 -11.84 7.93
N ASP A 77 3.77 -12.19 9.15
CA ASP A 77 4.37 -13.23 9.99
C ASP A 77 5.91 -13.12 10.15
N GLY A 78 6.44 -11.89 10.15
CA GLY A 78 7.87 -11.62 10.33
C GLY A 78 8.72 -11.80 9.07
N GLU A 79 8.11 -12.05 7.92
CA GLU A 79 8.76 -12.15 6.62
C GLU A 79 8.32 -11.02 5.69
N ILE A 80 9.24 -10.59 4.80
CA ILE A 80 8.88 -9.69 3.71
C ILE A 80 8.21 -10.55 2.63
N VAL A 81 6.89 -10.41 2.49
CA VAL A 81 6.08 -11.19 1.54
C VAL A 81 5.94 -10.49 0.19
N PHE A 82 6.18 -9.20 0.16
CA PHE A 82 6.09 -8.38 -1.04
C PHE A 82 7.01 -7.15 -0.93
N HIS A 83 7.62 -6.77 -2.05
CA HIS A 83 8.34 -5.51 -2.23
C HIS A 83 8.25 -5.08 -3.68
N ASP A 84 7.88 -3.85 -3.92
CA ASP A 84 7.93 -3.23 -5.24
C ASP A 84 7.91 -1.68 -5.08
N ASP A 85 8.22 -1.00 -6.18
CA ASP A 85 8.00 0.43 -6.36
C ASP A 85 6.50 0.74 -6.26
N THR A 86 6.13 1.79 -5.55
CA THR A 86 4.72 2.14 -5.32
C THR A 86 3.99 2.48 -6.63
N ASP A 87 4.65 3.16 -7.56
CA ASP A 87 4.06 3.51 -8.86
C ASP A 87 3.84 2.25 -9.71
N VAL A 88 4.79 1.30 -9.71
CA VAL A 88 4.63 0.00 -10.39
C VAL A 88 3.46 -0.76 -9.80
N LEU A 89 3.37 -0.82 -8.47
CA LEU A 89 2.29 -1.49 -7.78
C LEU A 89 0.92 -0.89 -8.12
N LEU A 90 0.82 0.42 -8.17
CA LEU A 90 -0.44 1.11 -8.46
C LEU A 90 -0.83 1.04 -9.95
N ASP A 91 0.12 0.98 -10.88
CA ASP A 91 -0.16 1.04 -12.32
C ASP A 91 -0.18 -0.32 -13.01
N GLU A 92 0.73 -1.22 -12.68
CA GLU A 92 0.87 -2.51 -13.36
C GLU A 92 0.06 -3.62 -12.70
N TYR A 93 -0.08 -3.58 -11.37
CA TYR A 93 -0.87 -4.59 -10.67
C TYR A 93 -2.37 -4.33 -10.78
N GLY A 94 -3.14 -5.39 -10.59
CA GLY A 94 -4.60 -5.33 -10.60
C GLY A 94 -5.25 -6.51 -9.91
N MET A 95 -6.53 -6.32 -9.59
CA MET A 95 -7.37 -7.35 -9.01
C MET A 95 -8.38 -7.84 -10.03
N LEU A 96 -8.30 -9.12 -10.37
CA LEU A 96 -9.26 -9.79 -11.25
C LEU A 96 -10.41 -10.34 -10.41
N LYS A 97 -11.65 -10.01 -10.78
CA LYS A 97 -12.87 -10.58 -10.19
C LYS A 97 -13.41 -11.65 -11.14
N LEU A 98 -13.23 -12.92 -10.80
CA LEU A 98 -13.50 -14.04 -11.68
C LEU A 98 -14.64 -14.92 -11.16
N THR A 99 -15.54 -15.31 -12.03
CA THR A 99 -16.44 -16.45 -11.75
C THR A 99 -15.64 -17.76 -11.77
N ASN A 100 -16.25 -18.85 -11.28
CA ASN A 100 -15.60 -20.18 -11.34
C ASN A 100 -15.28 -20.62 -12.79
N GLU A 101 -16.14 -20.27 -13.74
CA GLU A 101 -15.96 -20.59 -15.16
C GLU A 101 -14.82 -19.77 -15.77
N GLN A 102 -14.78 -18.47 -15.51
CA GLN A 102 -13.71 -17.59 -15.96
C GLN A 102 -12.37 -18.03 -15.39
N TYR A 103 -12.30 -18.36 -14.09
CA TYR A 103 -11.09 -18.84 -13.44
C TYR A 103 -10.55 -20.15 -14.02
N ALA A 104 -11.46 -21.06 -14.48
CA ALA A 104 -11.07 -22.30 -15.13
C ALA A 104 -10.46 -22.10 -16.53
N GLY A 105 -10.87 -21.04 -17.24
CA GLY A 105 -10.46 -20.75 -18.62
C GLY A 105 -9.39 -19.67 -18.78
N ILE A 106 -9.08 -18.91 -17.74
CA ILE A 106 -8.13 -17.79 -17.81
C ILE A 106 -6.68 -18.28 -17.76
N ASP A 107 -5.78 -17.59 -18.48
CA ASP A 107 -4.33 -17.80 -18.33
C ASP A 107 -3.85 -17.26 -16.98
N LYS A 108 -3.09 -18.07 -16.25
CA LYS A 108 -2.65 -17.78 -14.87
C LYS A 108 -1.18 -17.34 -14.78
N ILE A 109 -0.50 -17.12 -15.90
CA ILE A 109 0.93 -16.84 -15.94
C ILE A 109 1.33 -15.60 -15.14
N ASN A 110 0.45 -14.59 -15.08
CA ASN A 110 0.69 -13.34 -14.36
C ASN A 110 -0.14 -13.25 -13.06
N ILE A 111 -0.74 -14.34 -12.60
CA ILE A 111 -1.44 -14.38 -11.30
C ILE A 111 -0.43 -14.73 -10.21
N ARG A 112 -0.39 -13.93 -9.15
CA ARG A 112 0.53 -14.07 -8.00
C ARG A 112 -0.13 -14.60 -6.75
N TYR A 113 -1.39 -14.19 -6.51
CA TYR A 113 -2.19 -14.63 -5.38
C TYR A 113 -3.62 -14.91 -5.81
N ILE A 114 -4.26 -15.84 -5.12
CA ILE A 114 -5.63 -16.26 -5.36
C ILE A 114 -6.38 -16.31 -4.03
N LEU A 115 -7.55 -15.69 -3.99
CA LEU A 115 -8.48 -15.76 -2.87
C LEU A 115 -9.84 -16.29 -3.36
N LYS A 116 -10.29 -17.40 -2.80
CA LYS A 116 -11.62 -17.93 -3.10
C LYS A 116 -12.69 -17.12 -2.39
N CYS A 117 -13.68 -16.65 -3.15
CA CYS A 117 -14.83 -15.88 -2.68
C CYS A 117 -16.15 -16.58 -2.98
N ASP A 118 -17.26 -16.07 -2.45
CA ASP A 118 -18.61 -16.66 -2.65
C ASP A 118 -19.02 -16.65 -4.13
N TYR A 119 -18.57 -15.65 -4.92
CA TYR A 119 -18.89 -15.53 -6.35
C TYR A 119 -17.88 -16.22 -7.26
N GLY A 120 -16.74 -16.70 -6.75
CA GLY A 120 -15.67 -17.30 -7.51
C GLY A 120 -14.29 -17.00 -6.91
N TYR A 121 -13.48 -16.16 -7.59
CA TYR A 121 -12.09 -15.90 -7.20
C TYR A 121 -11.73 -14.43 -7.36
N ASP A 122 -11.04 -13.90 -6.37
CA ASP A 122 -10.20 -12.71 -6.50
C ASP A 122 -8.78 -13.14 -6.81
N CYS A 123 -8.18 -12.57 -7.86
CA CYS A 123 -6.83 -12.91 -8.24
C CYS A 123 -5.99 -11.65 -8.39
N LEU A 124 -4.86 -11.60 -7.68
CA LEU A 124 -3.87 -10.54 -7.85
C LEU A 124 -2.98 -10.86 -9.04
N THR A 125 -2.90 -9.93 -9.97
CA THR A 125 -1.97 -9.99 -11.11
C THR A 125 -0.93 -8.87 -11.04
N ASP A 126 0.28 -9.16 -11.52
CA ASP A 126 1.34 -8.18 -11.76
C ASP A 126 1.36 -7.64 -13.20
N ASN A 127 0.36 -7.99 -14.01
CA ASN A 127 0.22 -7.48 -15.36
C ASN A 127 -1.26 -7.24 -15.69
N ARG A 128 -1.80 -6.16 -15.11
CA ARG A 128 -3.19 -5.75 -15.28
C ARG A 128 -3.55 -5.57 -16.75
N GLN A 129 -2.67 -4.94 -17.51
CA GLN A 129 -2.94 -4.61 -18.90
C GLN A 129 -3.13 -5.86 -19.76
N PHE A 130 -2.36 -6.92 -19.52
CA PHE A 130 -2.53 -8.19 -20.21
C PHE A 130 -3.96 -8.73 -20.10
N TYR A 131 -4.56 -8.68 -18.91
CA TYR A 131 -5.93 -9.17 -18.72
C TYR A 131 -6.99 -8.24 -19.29
N VAL A 132 -6.79 -6.93 -19.23
CA VAL A 132 -7.69 -5.95 -19.89
C VAL A 132 -7.74 -6.19 -21.39
N ASP A 133 -6.61 -6.45 -22.04
CA ASP A 133 -6.50 -6.59 -23.50
C ASP A 133 -7.01 -7.95 -23.99
N ASN A 134 -6.80 -9.02 -23.22
CA ASN A 134 -7.10 -10.38 -23.69
C ASN A 134 -8.39 -10.97 -23.14
N TYR A 135 -8.97 -10.40 -22.08
CA TYR A 135 -10.16 -10.91 -21.40
C TYR A 135 -11.19 -9.81 -21.14
N PRO A 136 -11.86 -9.28 -22.17
CA PRO A 136 -12.75 -8.11 -22.06
C PRO A 136 -13.98 -8.35 -21.17
N ASP A 137 -14.36 -9.61 -20.95
CA ASP A 137 -15.48 -10.00 -20.08
C ASP A 137 -15.07 -10.15 -18.59
N VAL A 138 -13.80 -9.97 -18.27
CA VAL A 138 -13.28 -10.04 -16.90
C VAL A 138 -13.25 -8.64 -16.28
N VAL A 139 -13.76 -8.54 -15.06
CA VAL A 139 -13.61 -7.30 -14.28
C VAL A 139 -12.20 -7.21 -13.73
N VAL A 140 -11.47 -6.18 -14.17
CA VAL A 140 -10.11 -5.89 -13.76
C VAL A 140 -10.08 -4.55 -13.03
N GLU A 141 -9.94 -4.61 -11.72
CA GLU A 141 -9.80 -3.40 -10.90
C GLU A 141 -8.35 -2.96 -10.86
N LYS A 142 -8.11 -1.63 -10.76
CA LYS A 142 -6.78 -1.08 -10.55
C LYS A 142 -6.27 -1.49 -9.17
N GLY A 143 -4.97 -1.72 -9.07
CA GLY A 143 -4.32 -2.04 -7.80
C GLY A 143 -4.47 -0.90 -6.78
N CYS A 144 -4.63 -1.27 -5.53
CA CYS A 144 -4.50 -0.38 -4.37
C CYS A 144 -3.90 -1.18 -3.21
N ILE A 145 -3.20 -0.51 -2.31
CA ILE A 145 -2.48 -1.18 -1.21
C ILE A 145 -3.43 -2.01 -0.35
N ASP A 146 -4.65 -1.53 -0.06
CA ASP A 146 -5.64 -2.27 0.72
C ASP A 146 -6.02 -3.61 0.11
N SER A 147 -6.22 -3.66 -1.21
CA SER A 147 -6.56 -4.89 -1.90
C SER A 147 -5.41 -5.90 -1.89
N PHE A 148 -4.16 -5.42 -1.98
CA PHE A 148 -2.96 -6.25 -1.84
C PHE A 148 -2.84 -6.83 -0.44
N LEU A 149 -2.95 -6.00 0.60
CA LEU A 149 -2.90 -6.44 1.99
C LEU A 149 -3.91 -7.57 2.23
N ASN A 150 -5.14 -7.37 1.81
CA ASN A 150 -6.21 -8.35 2.02
C ASN A 150 -5.95 -9.69 1.30
N ILE A 151 -5.47 -9.65 0.05
CA ILE A 151 -5.25 -10.91 -0.70
C ILE A 151 -3.97 -11.62 -0.28
N VAL A 152 -2.93 -10.90 0.14
CA VAL A 152 -1.70 -11.51 0.67
C VAL A 152 -1.95 -12.15 2.04
N GLU A 153 -2.79 -11.53 2.88
CA GLU A 153 -3.13 -12.04 4.21
C GLU A 153 -4.03 -13.29 4.15
N LYS A 154 -5.01 -13.31 3.22
CA LYS A 154 -6.08 -14.33 3.21
C LYS A 154 -6.02 -15.30 2.05
N GLY A 155 -5.27 -14.96 1.02
CA GLY A 155 -5.16 -15.75 -0.21
C GLY A 155 -4.01 -16.73 -0.20
N GLU A 156 -3.93 -17.52 -1.25
CA GLU A 156 -2.86 -18.47 -1.50
C GLU A 156 -1.92 -17.92 -2.59
N ARG A 157 -0.62 -18.00 -2.36
CA ARG A 157 0.38 -17.65 -3.37
C ARG A 157 0.45 -18.75 -4.43
N VAL A 158 0.50 -18.35 -5.70
CA VAL A 158 0.57 -19.27 -6.87
C VAL A 158 2.01 -19.50 -7.29
#